data_80d7ddbef3bcaeaf9e0b0bdf3941b72b
#
_entry.id   80d7ddbef3bcaeaf9e0b0bdf3941b72b
#
_cell.length_a   1.000
_cell.length_b   1.000
_cell.length_c   1.000
_cell.angle_alpha   90.00
_cell.angle_beta   90.00
_cell.angle_gamma   90.00
#
_symmetry.space_group_name_H-M   'P 1'
#
loop_
_entity.id
_entity.type
_entity.pdbx_description
1 polymer ?
#
loop_
_entity_poly.entity_id
_entity_poly.type
_entity_poly.pdbx_seq_one_letter_code
_entity_poly.pdbx_strand_id
1 'polypeptide(L)'
;RRPDRRLSLFIDELQDIEGFEHALRSLQAEGGIDIYVTGSNAKLLSGELATYLSGRYVEIKVYGLTYGEFLTFHGLEHGRESLNSYLKFGGLPYLRHLPLEDAVVFDYLRNITDAILLKDVVARYDIRNVSFLQRLAAFLADNVGSLVTARKISTYLKSQNIKVSHNLVIDYLAYLANAMLVLRAQRCDIAGKKIFEIGEKYYFEDLGIRHALVGFRLTDIQKVLENVVYMHLLAAGHKVTVGQIGKKEVDFVCERGGERRYLQVAYLIPDDKTREREFGNLMTIPDNYPKQ
;
A
#
# COMPACT_ATOMS: atom_id res chain seq x y z
N ARG A 1 23.07 -17.71 33.01
CA ARG A 1 23.01 -16.36 32.39
C ARG A 1 24.32 -15.63 32.68
N ARG A 2 25.03 -15.15 31.61
CA ARG A 2 26.12 -14.19 31.78
C ARG A 2 25.48 -12.82 31.95
N PRO A 3 25.75 -12.07 33.03
CA PRO A 3 24.98 -10.87 33.41
C PRO A 3 25.11 -9.68 32.43
N ASP A 4 26.01 -9.72 31.46
CA ASP A 4 26.31 -8.54 30.60
C ASP A 4 25.92 -8.73 29.11
N ARG A 5 25.19 -9.78 28.73
CA ARG A 5 24.76 -9.96 27.34
C ARG A 5 23.25 -9.84 27.25
N ARG A 6 22.76 -8.77 26.60
CA ARG A 6 21.38 -8.72 26.08
C ARG A 6 21.24 -9.83 25.02
N LEU A 7 20.21 -10.64 25.17
CA LEU A 7 19.81 -11.59 24.17
C LEU A 7 18.87 -10.92 23.16
N SER A 8 19.00 -11.24 21.89
CA SER A 8 18.02 -10.82 20.86
C SER A 8 17.30 -12.07 20.37
N LEU A 9 15.97 -12.01 20.38
CA LEU A 9 15.08 -13.04 19.86
C LEU A 9 14.41 -12.52 18.60
N PHE A 10 14.54 -13.26 17.51
CA PHE A 10 13.88 -12.97 16.24
C PHE A 10 12.84 -14.04 15.96
N ILE A 11 11.61 -13.63 15.71
CA ILE A 11 10.49 -14.51 15.37
C ILE A 11 9.90 -14.01 14.07
N ASP A 12 9.95 -14.86 13.05
CA ASP A 12 9.38 -14.56 11.74
C ASP A 12 7.96 -15.13 11.66
N GLU A 13 7.05 -14.42 10.96
CA GLU A 13 5.65 -14.80 10.76
C GLU A 13 4.96 -15.20 12.09
N LEU A 14 4.98 -14.26 13.04
CA LEU A 14 4.47 -14.48 14.42
C LEU A 14 3.05 -15.07 14.45
N GLN A 15 2.21 -14.71 13.48
CA GLN A 15 0.83 -15.18 13.38
C GLN A 15 0.69 -16.70 13.11
N ASP A 16 1.77 -17.36 12.70
CA ASP A 16 1.77 -18.80 12.46
C ASP A 16 2.02 -19.60 13.77
N ILE A 17 2.25 -18.91 14.90
CA ILE A 17 2.49 -19.51 16.22
C ILE A 17 1.21 -19.37 17.08
N GLU A 18 0.60 -20.47 17.43
CA GLU A 18 -0.57 -20.49 18.31
C GLU A 18 -0.20 -20.05 19.75
N GLY A 19 -0.98 -19.12 20.32
CA GLY A 19 -0.80 -18.65 21.70
C GLY A 19 0.47 -17.80 21.92
N PHE A 20 1.05 -17.23 20.88
CA PHE A 20 2.27 -16.41 20.93
C PHE A 20 2.17 -15.25 21.93
N GLU A 21 0.97 -14.73 22.19
CA GLU A 21 0.73 -13.56 23.05
C GLU A 21 1.19 -13.83 24.49
N HIS A 22 0.88 -15.02 24.99
CA HIS A 22 1.28 -15.44 26.34
C HIS A 22 2.82 -15.62 26.45
N ALA A 23 3.42 -16.23 25.42
CA ALA A 23 4.87 -16.43 25.38
C ALA A 23 5.61 -15.08 25.32
N LEU A 24 5.18 -14.15 24.45
CA LEU A 24 5.80 -12.82 24.36
C LEU A 24 5.68 -12.05 25.67
N ARG A 25 4.51 -12.09 26.32
CA ARG A 25 4.29 -11.41 27.62
C ARG A 25 5.20 -11.98 28.71
N SER A 26 5.36 -13.31 28.76
CA SER A 26 6.25 -13.96 29.72
C SER A 26 7.70 -13.57 29.50
N LEU A 27 8.16 -13.59 28.24
CA LEU A 27 9.53 -13.18 27.87
C LEU A 27 9.80 -11.72 28.20
N GLN A 28 8.83 -10.82 27.94
CA GLN A 28 8.94 -9.42 28.33
C GLN A 28 9.02 -9.22 29.85
N ALA A 29 8.25 -10.00 30.61
CA ALA A 29 8.24 -9.92 32.07
C ALA A 29 9.56 -10.39 32.69
N GLU A 30 10.22 -11.38 32.09
CA GLU A 30 11.55 -11.83 32.51
C GLU A 30 12.64 -10.78 32.27
N GLY A 31 12.48 -9.90 31.30
CA GLY A 31 13.45 -8.86 30.95
C GLY A 31 14.77 -9.38 30.39
N GLY A 32 15.66 -8.46 29.97
CA GLY A 32 16.99 -8.80 29.45
C GLY A 32 17.01 -9.43 28.06
N ILE A 33 15.88 -9.39 27.32
CA ILE A 33 15.74 -9.90 25.96
C ILE A 33 15.15 -8.80 25.09
N ASP A 34 15.81 -8.47 23.99
CA ASP A 34 15.24 -7.65 22.92
C ASP A 34 14.51 -8.56 21.94
N ILE A 35 13.21 -8.35 21.77
CA ILE A 35 12.36 -9.23 20.95
C ILE A 35 12.00 -8.50 19.65
N TYR A 36 12.31 -9.11 18.53
CA TYR A 36 11.97 -8.66 17.18
C TYR A 36 11.02 -9.67 16.55
N VAL A 37 9.86 -9.20 16.12
CA VAL A 37 8.84 -10.05 15.51
C VAL A 37 8.47 -9.50 14.15
N THR A 38 8.23 -10.37 13.17
CA THR A 38 7.65 -9.99 11.88
C THR A 38 6.26 -10.56 11.72
N GLY A 39 5.51 -10.01 10.79
CA GLY A 39 4.22 -10.52 10.38
C GLY A 39 3.74 -9.85 9.11
N SER A 40 3.16 -10.63 8.21
CA SER A 40 2.61 -10.20 6.92
C SER A 40 1.17 -9.66 7.01
N ASN A 41 0.67 -9.39 8.22
CA ASN A 41 -0.72 -8.96 8.42
C ASN A 41 -0.82 -7.69 9.25
N ALA A 42 -1.36 -6.63 8.63
CA ALA A 42 -1.57 -5.34 9.28
C ALA A 42 -2.51 -5.42 10.51
N LYS A 43 -3.50 -6.33 10.51
CA LYS A 43 -4.43 -6.50 11.63
C LYS A 43 -3.74 -7.07 12.87
N LEU A 44 -2.82 -8.02 12.69
CA LEU A 44 -2.07 -8.61 13.80
C LEU A 44 -1.29 -7.53 14.56
N LEU A 45 -0.60 -6.67 13.81
CA LEU A 45 0.28 -5.66 14.37
C LEU A 45 -0.49 -4.50 15.02
N SER A 46 -1.64 -4.12 14.46
CA SER A 46 -2.41 -2.96 14.94
C SER A 46 -3.50 -3.28 15.97
N GLY A 47 -4.03 -4.51 16.00
CA GLY A 47 -5.16 -4.88 16.85
C GLY A 47 -4.79 -5.78 18.01
N GLU A 48 -4.31 -6.98 17.70
CA GLU A 48 -4.07 -8.02 18.70
C GLU A 48 -2.82 -7.71 19.54
N LEU A 49 -1.69 -7.42 18.90
CA LEU A 49 -0.47 -7.02 19.62
C LEU A 49 -0.65 -5.75 20.44
N ALA A 50 -1.38 -4.75 19.91
CA ALA A 50 -1.66 -3.53 20.64
C ALA A 50 -2.41 -3.79 21.95
N THR A 51 -3.37 -4.72 21.92
CA THR A 51 -4.14 -5.11 23.10
C THR A 51 -3.31 -5.90 24.10
N TYR A 52 -2.54 -6.88 23.64
CA TYR A 52 -1.79 -7.79 24.51
C TYR A 52 -0.49 -7.18 25.05
N LEU A 53 0.22 -6.38 24.27
CA LEU A 53 1.49 -5.79 24.67
C LEU A 53 1.35 -4.38 25.27
N SER A 54 0.13 -3.82 25.28
CA SER A 54 -0.19 -2.58 26.01
C SER A 54 0.82 -1.43 25.78
N GLY A 55 1.18 -1.15 24.53
CA GLY A 55 2.09 -0.06 24.16
C GLY A 55 3.58 -0.34 24.44
N ARG A 56 3.97 -1.58 24.71
CA ARG A 56 5.36 -1.98 24.98
C ARG A 56 6.08 -2.48 23.72
N TYR A 57 5.72 -1.96 22.54
CA TYR A 57 6.38 -2.30 21.29
C TYR A 57 6.49 -1.05 20.41
N VAL A 58 7.39 -1.12 19.45
CA VAL A 58 7.55 -0.13 18.39
C VAL A 58 7.23 -0.84 17.07
N GLU A 59 6.27 -0.31 16.32
CA GLU A 59 5.93 -0.81 14.99
C GLU A 59 6.86 -0.17 13.95
N ILE A 60 7.50 -1.01 13.14
CA ILE A 60 8.32 -0.61 12.00
C ILE A 60 7.66 -1.15 10.74
N LYS A 61 7.12 -0.26 9.91
CA LYS A 61 6.54 -0.63 8.62
C LYS A 61 7.65 -0.75 7.58
N VAL A 62 7.74 -1.93 6.97
CA VAL A 62 8.70 -2.21 5.90
C VAL A 62 7.91 -2.27 4.59
N TYR A 63 8.26 -1.39 3.66
CA TYR A 63 7.66 -1.33 2.32
C TYR A 63 8.62 -1.94 1.29
N GLY A 64 8.12 -2.21 0.09
CA GLY A 64 8.97 -2.49 -1.05
C GLY A 64 9.98 -1.36 -1.32
N LEU A 65 11.02 -1.66 -2.07
CA LEU A 65 12.10 -0.70 -2.34
C LEU A 65 11.55 0.57 -3.01
N THR A 66 11.93 1.71 -2.48
CA THR A 66 11.81 2.99 -3.20
C THR A 66 12.70 2.99 -4.44
N TYR A 67 12.48 3.90 -5.38
CA TYR A 67 13.31 3.98 -6.60
C TYR A 67 14.80 4.14 -6.28
N GLY A 68 15.15 4.96 -5.29
CA GLY A 68 16.55 5.13 -4.88
C GLY A 68 17.17 3.85 -4.31
N GLU A 69 16.42 3.12 -3.50
CA GLU A 69 16.83 1.81 -2.97
C GLU A 69 16.93 0.77 -4.09
N PHE A 70 15.97 0.75 -5.02
CA PHE A 70 16.01 -0.11 -6.21
C PHE A 70 17.29 0.09 -7.02
N LEU A 71 17.68 1.34 -7.28
CA LEU A 71 18.95 1.64 -7.95
C LEU A 71 20.13 1.05 -7.20
N THR A 72 20.20 1.26 -5.89
CA THR A 72 21.28 0.74 -5.03
C THR A 72 21.32 -0.79 -5.04
N PHE A 73 20.17 -1.43 -4.88
CA PHE A 73 20.05 -2.89 -4.84
C PHE A 73 20.45 -3.55 -6.16
N HIS A 74 20.10 -2.94 -7.29
CA HIS A 74 20.40 -3.48 -8.61
C HIS A 74 21.75 -3.01 -9.19
N GLY A 75 22.44 -2.08 -8.51
CA GLY A 75 23.67 -1.47 -9.02
C GLY A 75 23.42 -0.66 -10.29
N LEU A 76 22.27 0.02 -10.39
CA LEU A 76 21.86 0.82 -11.53
C LEU A 76 22.11 2.30 -11.28
N GLU A 77 22.42 3.03 -12.35
CA GLU A 77 22.48 4.49 -12.32
C GLU A 77 21.08 5.09 -12.53
N HIS A 78 20.90 6.31 -11.99
CA HIS A 78 19.70 7.09 -12.21
C HIS A 78 19.56 7.43 -13.70
N GLY A 79 18.41 7.07 -14.29
CA GLY A 79 18.14 7.33 -15.69
C GLY A 79 16.76 6.87 -16.13
N ARG A 80 16.45 7.15 -17.39
CA ARG A 80 15.13 6.82 -17.95
C ARG A 80 14.89 5.30 -18.01
N GLU A 81 15.91 4.52 -18.32
CA GLU A 81 15.81 3.07 -18.44
C GLU A 81 15.59 2.41 -17.07
N SER A 82 16.36 2.80 -16.06
CA SER A 82 16.21 2.31 -14.70
C SER A 82 14.86 2.72 -14.09
N LEU A 83 14.39 3.95 -14.36
CA LEU A 83 13.07 4.39 -13.94
C LEU A 83 11.97 3.56 -14.61
N ASN A 84 12.06 3.32 -15.93
CA ASN A 84 11.11 2.50 -16.65
C ASN A 84 11.07 1.06 -16.11
N SER A 85 12.24 0.49 -15.78
CA SER A 85 12.33 -0.84 -15.16
C SER A 85 11.64 -0.88 -13.80
N TYR A 86 11.88 0.13 -12.95
CA TYR A 86 11.22 0.25 -11.66
C TYR A 86 9.70 0.41 -11.80
N LEU A 87 9.24 1.29 -12.70
CA LEU A 87 7.81 1.50 -12.96
C LEU A 87 7.12 0.24 -13.50
N LYS A 88 7.87 -0.62 -14.20
CA LYS A 88 7.35 -1.85 -14.81
C LYS A 88 7.38 -3.04 -13.87
N PHE A 89 8.47 -3.26 -13.18
CA PHE A 89 8.71 -4.47 -12.40
C PHE A 89 8.45 -4.29 -10.90
N GLY A 90 8.35 -3.05 -10.42
CA GLY A 90 8.17 -2.75 -9.01
C GLY A 90 9.47 -2.77 -8.21
N GLY A 91 9.33 -2.81 -6.89
CA GLY A 91 10.42 -2.70 -5.92
C GLY A 91 10.56 -3.92 -5.00
N LEU A 92 10.09 -5.12 -5.37
CA LEU A 92 10.32 -6.30 -4.54
C LEU A 92 11.81 -6.63 -4.47
N PRO A 93 12.41 -6.77 -3.28
CA PRO A 93 13.87 -6.93 -3.13
C PRO A 93 14.43 -8.17 -3.83
N TYR A 94 13.66 -9.26 -3.91
CA TYR A 94 14.10 -10.51 -4.53
C TYR A 94 14.38 -10.38 -6.04
N LEU A 95 13.83 -9.37 -6.72
CA LEU A 95 14.07 -9.11 -8.14
C LEU A 95 15.55 -8.92 -8.46
N ARG A 96 16.37 -8.52 -7.47
CA ARG A 96 17.83 -8.43 -7.63
C ARG A 96 18.47 -9.75 -8.06
N HIS A 97 17.89 -10.88 -7.72
CA HIS A 97 18.41 -12.22 -8.02
C HIS A 97 17.91 -12.77 -9.35
N LEU A 98 17.08 -12.01 -10.05
CA LEU A 98 16.49 -12.38 -11.33
C LEU A 98 17.02 -11.47 -12.45
N PRO A 99 17.18 -11.98 -13.69
CA PRO A 99 17.32 -11.11 -14.83
C PRO A 99 16.05 -10.27 -14.99
N LEU A 100 16.23 -8.96 -15.21
CA LEU A 100 15.10 -8.02 -15.39
C LEU A 100 14.48 -8.17 -16.79
N GLU A 101 14.02 -9.38 -17.11
CA GLU A 101 13.34 -9.76 -18.34
C GLU A 101 11.87 -10.06 -18.06
N ASP A 102 11.00 -9.64 -18.99
CA ASP A 102 9.55 -9.73 -18.83
C ASP A 102 9.06 -11.13 -18.43
N ALA A 103 9.50 -12.15 -19.15
CA ALA A 103 9.06 -13.52 -18.92
C ALA A 103 9.41 -14.01 -17.52
N VAL A 104 10.65 -13.77 -17.07
CA VAL A 104 11.16 -14.24 -15.78
C VAL A 104 10.52 -13.47 -14.63
N VAL A 105 10.53 -12.14 -14.73
CA VAL A 105 10.01 -11.27 -13.66
C VAL A 105 8.51 -11.44 -13.48
N PHE A 106 7.72 -11.42 -14.57
CA PHE A 106 6.27 -11.57 -14.44
C PHE A 106 5.84 -12.99 -14.04
N ASP A 107 6.60 -14.03 -14.35
CA ASP A 107 6.34 -15.36 -13.78
C ASP A 107 6.52 -15.36 -12.26
N TYR A 108 7.62 -14.78 -11.78
CA TYR A 108 7.86 -14.63 -10.35
C TYR A 108 6.76 -13.80 -9.66
N LEU A 109 6.41 -12.64 -10.24
CA LEU A 109 5.39 -11.74 -9.69
C LEU A 109 4.00 -12.38 -9.63
N ARG A 110 3.62 -13.18 -10.65
CA ARG A 110 2.38 -13.95 -10.61
C ARG A 110 2.36 -14.94 -9.47
N ASN A 111 3.45 -15.71 -9.30
CA ASN A 111 3.56 -16.68 -8.21
C ASN A 111 3.46 -16.00 -6.83
N ILE A 112 4.10 -14.85 -6.62
CA ILE A 112 3.98 -14.07 -5.37
C ILE A 112 2.55 -13.54 -5.18
N THR A 113 1.94 -13.01 -6.23
CA THR A 113 0.55 -12.51 -6.17
C THR A 113 -0.42 -13.62 -5.80
N ASP A 114 -0.27 -14.79 -6.41
CA ASP A 114 -1.09 -15.96 -6.10
C ASP A 114 -0.85 -16.46 -4.66
N ALA A 115 0.40 -16.46 -4.19
CA ALA A 115 0.72 -16.83 -2.82
C ALA A 115 0.04 -15.87 -1.81
N ILE A 116 0.12 -14.55 -2.03
CA ILE A 116 -0.56 -13.55 -1.18
C ILE A 116 -2.07 -13.78 -1.18
N LEU A 117 -2.68 -13.93 -2.36
CA LEU A 117 -4.12 -14.12 -2.46
C LEU A 117 -4.59 -15.44 -1.83
N LEU A 118 -3.86 -16.54 -2.04
CA LEU A 118 -4.29 -17.85 -1.56
C LEU A 118 -3.92 -18.07 -0.08
N LYS A 119 -2.69 -17.77 0.35
CA LYS A 119 -2.24 -17.99 1.72
C LYS A 119 -2.73 -16.90 2.66
N ASP A 120 -2.46 -15.63 2.32
CA ASP A 120 -2.66 -14.52 3.25
C ASP A 120 -4.10 -13.99 3.25
N VAL A 121 -4.89 -14.28 2.21
CA VAL A 121 -6.28 -13.87 2.14
C VAL A 121 -7.22 -15.07 2.20
N VAL A 122 -7.17 -15.99 1.22
CA VAL A 122 -8.14 -17.09 1.12
C VAL A 122 -8.07 -18.01 2.34
N ALA A 123 -6.90 -18.54 2.65
CA ALA A 123 -6.75 -19.49 3.76
C ALA A 123 -7.01 -18.82 5.12
N ARG A 124 -6.55 -17.59 5.30
CA ARG A 124 -6.67 -16.86 6.58
C ARG A 124 -8.11 -16.47 6.93
N TYR A 125 -8.91 -16.10 5.93
CA TYR A 125 -10.30 -15.63 6.14
C TYR A 125 -11.37 -16.64 5.71
N ASP A 126 -10.97 -17.90 5.45
CA ASP A 126 -11.86 -18.97 4.96
C ASP A 126 -12.74 -18.52 3.79
N ILE A 127 -12.10 -17.91 2.78
CA ILE A 127 -12.82 -17.34 1.65
C ILE A 127 -13.31 -18.43 0.71
N ARG A 128 -14.63 -18.53 0.56
CA ARG A 128 -15.27 -19.50 -0.35
C ARG A 128 -15.33 -19.02 -1.80
N ASN A 129 -15.44 -17.72 -2.03
CA ASN A 129 -15.56 -17.15 -3.36
C ASN A 129 -14.23 -16.56 -3.87
N VAL A 130 -13.27 -17.45 -4.15
CA VAL A 130 -11.93 -17.10 -4.66
C VAL A 130 -12.00 -16.33 -5.99
N SER A 131 -12.90 -16.74 -6.88
CA SER A 131 -13.06 -16.06 -8.18
C SER A 131 -13.49 -14.58 -8.01
N PHE A 132 -14.36 -14.30 -7.04
CA PHE A 132 -14.72 -12.92 -6.72
C PHE A 132 -13.53 -12.13 -6.16
N LEU A 133 -12.75 -12.72 -5.26
CA LEU A 133 -11.55 -12.10 -4.70
C LEU A 133 -10.56 -11.70 -5.80
N GLN A 134 -10.25 -12.63 -6.72
CA GLN A 134 -9.35 -12.36 -7.86
C GLN A 134 -9.87 -11.23 -8.76
N ARG A 135 -11.17 -11.22 -9.05
CA ARG A 135 -11.79 -10.14 -9.84
C ARG A 135 -11.76 -8.79 -9.11
N LEU A 136 -11.93 -8.80 -7.79
CA LEU A 136 -11.85 -7.59 -6.99
C LEU A 136 -10.41 -7.05 -6.98
N ALA A 137 -9.40 -7.91 -6.82
CA ALA A 137 -7.99 -7.51 -6.89
C ALA A 137 -7.66 -6.92 -8.28
N ALA A 138 -8.08 -7.57 -9.37
CA ALA A 138 -7.91 -7.05 -10.74
C ALA A 138 -8.66 -5.72 -10.94
N PHE A 139 -9.89 -5.59 -10.43
CA PHE A 139 -10.63 -4.34 -10.48
C PHE A 139 -9.88 -3.19 -9.78
N LEU A 140 -9.31 -3.44 -8.61
CA LEU A 140 -8.50 -2.43 -7.90
C LEU A 140 -7.23 -2.08 -8.68
N ALA A 141 -6.58 -3.06 -9.31
CA ALA A 141 -5.40 -2.85 -10.14
C ALA A 141 -5.70 -1.98 -11.38
N ASP A 142 -6.86 -2.16 -12.02
CA ASP A 142 -7.32 -1.31 -13.13
C ASP A 142 -7.72 0.09 -12.67
N ASN A 143 -8.21 0.23 -11.44
CA ASN A 143 -8.71 1.48 -10.87
C ASN A 143 -7.77 2.08 -9.81
N VAL A 144 -6.48 1.73 -9.84
CA VAL A 144 -5.49 2.30 -8.92
C VAL A 144 -5.51 3.82 -8.99
N GLY A 145 -5.46 4.50 -7.84
CA GLY A 145 -5.55 5.96 -7.76
C GLY A 145 -6.93 6.55 -8.06
N SER A 146 -7.93 5.73 -8.35
CA SER A 146 -9.30 6.22 -8.57
C SER A 146 -10.14 6.09 -7.30
N LEU A 147 -11.10 7.01 -7.14
CA LEU A 147 -12.06 6.92 -6.03
C LEU A 147 -12.98 5.71 -6.20
N VAL A 148 -12.97 4.85 -5.21
CA VAL A 148 -13.72 3.60 -5.16
C VAL A 148 -14.66 3.60 -3.96
N THR A 149 -15.86 3.06 -4.16
CA THR A 149 -16.80 2.75 -3.08
C THR A 149 -17.28 1.31 -3.25
N ALA A 150 -17.58 0.63 -2.15
CA ALA A 150 -18.12 -0.73 -2.21
C ALA A 150 -19.42 -0.80 -3.02
N ARG A 151 -20.23 0.28 -3.03
CA ARG A 151 -21.42 0.40 -3.88
C ARG A 151 -21.07 0.43 -5.37
N LYS A 152 -20.07 1.22 -5.77
CA LYS A 152 -19.61 1.29 -7.17
C LYS A 152 -19.10 -0.08 -7.64
N ILE A 153 -18.32 -0.76 -6.80
CA ILE A 153 -17.82 -2.12 -7.06
C ILE A 153 -18.98 -3.09 -7.21
N SER A 154 -19.92 -3.14 -6.25
CA SER A 154 -21.04 -4.07 -6.30
C SER A 154 -21.93 -3.84 -7.51
N THR A 155 -22.12 -2.58 -7.93
CA THR A 155 -22.88 -2.24 -9.15
C THR A 155 -22.14 -2.71 -10.41
N TYR A 156 -20.82 -2.49 -10.49
CA TYR A 156 -20.00 -2.99 -11.59
C TYR A 156 -20.06 -4.52 -11.70
N LEU A 157 -19.91 -5.22 -10.58
CA LEU A 157 -19.97 -6.69 -10.55
C LEU A 157 -21.35 -7.24 -10.94
N LYS A 158 -22.42 -6.55 -10.55
CA LYS A 158 -23.78 -6.89 -11.01
C LYS A 158 -23.93 -6.80 -12.54
N SER A 159 -23.29 -5.79 -13.18
CA SER A 159 -23.28 -5.68 -14.64
C SER A 159 -22.51 -6.83 -15.31
N GLN A 160 -21.63 -7.52 -14.58
CA GLN A 160 -20.92 -8.73 -14.99
C GLN A 160 -21.62 -10.03 -14.57
N ASN A 161 -22.92 -9.96 -14.21
CA ASN A 161 -23.73 -11.08 -13.71
C ASN A 161 -23.20 -11.71 -12.40
N ILE A 162 -22.40 -10.98 -11.61
CA ILE A 162 -21.89 -11.44 -10.33
C ILE A 162 -22.71 -10.78 -9.23
N LYS A 163 -23.50 -11.60 -8.51
CA LYS A 163 -24.31 -11.12 -7.39
C LYS A 163 -23.48 -11.21 -6.10
N VAL A 164 -23.06 -10.05 -5.60
CA VAL A 164 -22.35 -9.92 -4.31
C VAL A 164 -23.02 -8.88 -3.46
N SER A 165 -23.06 -9.10 -2.14
CA SER A 165 -23.55 -8.11 -1.20
C SER A 165 -22.57 -6.97 -1.02
N HIS A 166 -23.06 -5.82 -0.64
CA HIS A 166 -22.21 -4.65 -0.33
C HIS A 166 -21.24 -4.95 0.82
N ASN A 167 -21.70 -5.63 1.86
CA ASN A 167 -20.87 -5.99 3.00
C ASN A 167 -19.73 -6.94 2.62
N LEU A 168 -20.01 -7.93 1.76
CA LEU A 168 -18.95 -8.83 1.28
C LEU A 168 -17.85 -8.08 0.53
N VAL A 169 -18.20 -7.04 -0.24
CA VAL A 169 -17.20 -6.19 -0.90
C VAL A 169 -16.35 -5.44 0.14
N ILE A 170 -16.97 -4.90 1.19
CA ILE A 170 -16.25 -4.20 2.28
C ILE A 170 -15.29 -5.16 2.96
N ASP A 171 -15.74 -6.35 3.31
CA ASP A 171 -14.91 -7.36 3.99
C ASP A 171 -13.70 -7.75 3.12
N TYR A 172 -13.92 -8.02 1.84
CA TYR A 172 -12.83 -8.41 0.94
C TYR A 172 -11.83 -7.27 0.68
N LEU A 173 -12.29 -6.02 0.61
CA LEU A 173 -11.41 -4.86 0.55
C LEU A 173 -10.53 -4.76 1.81
N ALA A 174 -11.13 -5.01 2.99
CA ALA A 174 -10.38 -5.04 4.25
C ALA A 174 -9.36 -6.20 4.28
N TYR A 175 -9.72 -7.39 3.77
CA TYR A 175 -8.80 -8.54 3.72
C TYR A 175 -7.60 -8.28 2.80
N LEU A 176 -7.83 -7.71 1.61
CA LEU A 176 -6.75 -7.32 0.69
C LEU A 176 -5.83 -6.24 1.32
N ALA A 177 -6.41 -5.30 2.06
CA ALA A 177 -5.63 -4.28 2.76
C ALA A 177 -4.85 -4.85 3.96
N ASN A 178 -5.45 -5.79 4.71
CA ASN A 178 -4.78 -6.47 5.82
C ASN A 178 -3.62 -7.35 5.35
N ALA A 179 -3.73 -7.97 4.17
CA ALA A 179 -2.64 -8.71 3.52
C ALA A 179 -1.60 -7.80 2.86
N MET A 180 -1.69 -6.48 3.05
CA MET A 180 -0.80 -5.47 2.47
C MET A 180 -0.68 -5.53 0.94
N LEU A 181 -1.62 -6.20 0.24
CA LEU A 181 -1.66 -6.20 -1.22
C LEU A 181 -1.97 -4.79 -1.75
N VAL A 182 -2.88 -4.11 -1.06
CA VAL A 182 -3.26 -2.73 -1.34
C VAL A 182 -3.26 -1.88 -0.07
N LEU A 183 -2.95 -0.61 -0.22
CA LEU A 183 -2.99 0.39 0.82
C LEU A 183 -4.12 1.37 0.56
N ARG A 184 -4.82 1.74 1.62
CA ARG A 184 -6.02 2.56 1.57
C ARG A 184 -5.68 4.01 1.90
N ALA A 185 -5.91 4.92 0.96
CA ALA A 185 -5.81 6.35 1.17
C ALA A 185 -7.20 6.94 1.41
N GLN A 186 -7.43 7.41 2.62
CA GLN A 186 -8.66 8.08 3.02
C GLN A 186 -8.74 9.46 2.40
N ARG A 187 -9.96 9.97 2.21
CA ARG A 187 -10.19 11.34 1.75
C ARG A 187 -10.34 12.28 2.92
N CYS A 188 -9.86 13.50 2.74
CA CYS A 188 -10.09 14.59 3.70
C CYS A 188 -10.61 15.85 3.01
N ASP A 189 -11.49 16.55 3.67
CA ASP A 189 -11.86 17.92 3.32
C ASP A 189 -10.76 18.87 3.80
N ILE A 190 -10.07 19.51 2.86
CA ILE A 190 -8.97 20.41 3.16
C ILE A 190 -9.48 21.63 3.95
N ALA A 191 -10.62 22.18 3.58
CA ALA A 191 -11.22 23.34 4.24
C ALA A 191 -11.80 22.99 5.60
N GLY A 192 -12.59 21.91 5.68
CA GLY A 192 -13.26 21.47 6.89
C GLY A 192 -12.39 20.63 7.82
N LYS A 193 -11.20 20.23 7.39
CA LYS A 193 -10.26 19.35 8.12
C LYS A 193 -10.91 18.05 8.62
N LYS A 194 -11.92 17.55 7.88
CA LYS A 194 -12.65 16.33 8.21
C LYS A 194 -12.23 15.19 7.29
N ILE A 195 -12.11 14.01 7.85
CA ILE A 195 -11.94 12.78 7.07
C ILE A 195 -13.31 12.32 6.60
N PHE A 196 -13.43 11.98 5.32
CA PHE A 196 -14.66 11.43 4.77
C PHE A 196 -14.74 9.93 5.05
N GLU A 197 -15.88 9.47 5.48
CA GLU A 197 -16.14 8.05 5.74
C GLU A 197 -16.35 7.24 4.46
N ILE A 198 -16.64 7.90 3.33
CA ILE A 198 -17.01 7.24 2.08
C ILE A 198 -16.15 7.74 0.93
N GLY A 199 -15.67 6.79 0.16
CA GLY A 199 -14.83 7.01 -1.01
C GLY A 199 -13.36 7.12 -0.62
N GLU A 200 -12.63 6.12 -1.05
CA GLU A 200 -11.22 5.98 -0.77
C GLU A 200 -10.50 5.69 -2.08
N LYS A 201 -9.21 5.96 -2.13
CA LYS A 201 -8.34 5.45 -3.18
C LYS A 201 -7.57 4.25 -2.66
N TYR A 202 -7.28 3.32 -3.56
CA TYR A 202 -6.44 2.16 -3.26
C TYR A 202 -5.20 2.21 -4.13
N TYR A 203 -4.05 2.00 -3.49
CA TYR A 203 -2.75 1.93 -4.13
C TYR A 203 -2.14 0.57 -3.84
N PHE A 204 -1.45 0.00 -4.82
CA PHE A 204 -0.74 -1.26 -4.61
C PHE A 204 0.57 -0.99 -3.86
N GLU A 205 0.89 -1.90 -2.95
CA GLU A 205 2.16 -1.86 -2.23
C GLU A 205 3.34 -1.98 -3.18
N ASP A 206 3.19 -2.81 -4.22
CA ASP A 206 4.18 -2.98 -5.27
C ASP A 206 3.56 -2.91 -6.67
N LEU A 207 4.20 -2.18 -7.59
CA LEU A 207 3.71 -2.02 -8.96
C LEU A 207 3.83 -3.31 -9.78
N GLY A 208 4.86 -4.12 -9.54
CA GLY A 208 5.02 -5.40 -10.23
C GLY A 208 3.87 -6.34 -9.90
N ILE A 209 3.42 -6.38 -8.65
CA ILE A 209 2.23 -7.12 -8.23
C ILE A 209 0.97 -6.58 -8.94
N ARG A 210 0.81 -5.25 -9.01
CA ARG A 210 -0.29 -4.63 -9.77
C ARG A 210 -0.27 -5.08 -11.22
N HIS A 211 0.91 -5.09 -11.85
CA HIS A 211 1.06 -5.47 -13.26
C HIS A 211 0.91 -6.98 -13.49
N ALA A 212 1.24 -7.81 -12.52
CA ALA A 212 0.96 -9.25 -12.58
C ALA A 212 -0.54 -9.55 -12.72
N LEU A 213 -1.40 -8.71 -12.12
CA LEU A 213 -2.86 -8.87 -12.17
C LEU A 213 -3.48 -8.40 -13.49
N VAL A 214 -2.99 -7.29 -14.08
CA VAL A 214 -3.69 -6.63 -15.21
C VAL A 214 -2.77 -6.31 -16.39
N GLY A 215 -1.51 -6.70 -16.33
CA GLY A 215 -0.48 -6.38 -17.31
C GLY A 215 0.08 -4.95 -17.17
N PHE A 216 1.28 -4.75 -17.72
CA PHE A 216 1.87 -3.42 -17.82
C PHE A 216 1.35 -2.70 -19.07
N ARG A 217 0.81 -1.50 -18.91
CA ARG A 217 0.25 -0.68 -20.00
C ARG A 217 0.72 0.77 -19.86
N LEU A 218 1.31 1.29 -20.92
CA LEU A 218 1.76 2.69 -20.95
C LEU A 218 0.60 3.70 -20.81
N THR A 219 -0.61 3.30 -21.19
CA THR A 219 -1.82 4.11 -21.01
C THR A 219 -2.16 4.38 -19.55
N ASP A 220 -1.64 3.58 -18.64
CA ASP A 220 -1.86 3.72 -17.19
C ASP A 220 -0.78 4.55 -16.49
N ILE A 221 0.19 5.11 -17.23
CA ILE A 221 1.39 5.73 -16.65
C ILE A 221 1.06 6.79 -15.60
N GLN A 222 0.02 7.60 -15.79
CA GLN A 222 -0.42 8.58 -14.81
C GLN A 222 -0.79 7.93 -13.47
N LYS A 223 -1.57 6.84 -13.51
CA LYS A 223 -1.98 6.08 -12.31
C LYS A 223 -0.79 5.39 -11.65
N VAL A 224 0.13 4.88 -12.45
CA VAL A 224 1.36 4.24 -11.99
C VAL A 224 2.24 5.23 -11.24
N LEU A 225 2.43 6.43 -11.78
CA LEU A 225 3.19 7.49 -11.13
C LEU A 225 2.55 7.95 -9.83
N GLU A 226 1.23 8.12 -9.81
CA GLU A 226 0.49 8.45 -8.58
C GLU A 226 0.71 7.37 -7.51
N ASN A 227 0.66 6.09 -7.87
CA ASN A 227 0.95 4.99 -6.96
C ASN A 227 2.40 5.05 -6.42
N VAL A 228 3.38 5.28 -7.29
CA VAL A 228 4.79 5.41 -6.86
C VAL A 228 4.95 6.56 -5.88
N VAL A 229 4.42 7.74 -6.19
CA VAL A 229 4.50 8.90 -5.30
C VAL A 229 3.86 8.59 -3.94
N TYR A 230 2.69 7.94 -3.94
CA TYR A 230 2.03 7.52 -2.70
C TYR A 230 2.93 6.63 -1.84
N MET A 231 3.53 5.58 -2.44
CA MET A 231 4.41 4.66 -1.73
C MET A 231 5.68 5.35 -1.20
N HIS A 232 6.29 6.22 -2.00
CA HIS A 232 7.46 6.99 -1.57
C HIS A 232 7.16 7.94 -0.41
N LEU A 233 5.98 8.55 -0.40
CA LEU A 233 5.54 9.39 0.71
C LEU A 233 5.35 8.59 2.00
N LEU A 234 4.77 7.38 1.91
CA LEU A 234 4.64 6.49 3.07
C LEU A 234 6.00 6.01 3.57
N ALA A 235 6.89 5.58 2.67
CA ALA A 235 8.25 5.16 3.01
C ALA A 235 9.06 6.30 3.65
N ALA A 236 8.81 7.56 3.24
CA ALA A 236 9.37 8.75 3.87
C ALA A 236 8.72 9.10 5.23
N GLY A 237 7.75 8.31 5.70
CA GLY A 237 7.09 8.49 7.01
C GLY A 237 6.01 9.57 7.03
N HIS A 238 5.46 9.96 5.88
CA HIS A 238 4.32 10.85 5.83
C HIS A 238 3.00 10.11 6.11
N LYS A 239 2.10 10.75 6.82
CA LYS A 239 0.69 10.41 6.80
C LYS A 239 0.09 11.03 5.54
N VAL A 240 -0.51 10.20 4.68
CA VAL A 240 -1.01 10.62 3.37
C VAL A 240 -2.51 10.42 3.29
N THR A 241 -3.22 11.46 2.83
CA THR A 241 -4.65 11.42 2.53
C THR A 241 -4.90 12.04 1.16
N VAL A 242 -6.03 11.73 0.55
CA VAL A 242 -6.49 12.37 -0.70
C VAL A 242 -7.25 13.63 -0.33
N GLY A 243 -6.85 14.78 -0.85
CA GLY A 243 -7.46 16.04 -0.53
C GLY A 243 -8.71 16.32 -1.37
N GLN A 244 -9.68 17.00 -0.78
CA GLN A 244 -10.81 17.58 -1.50
C GLN A 244 -11.01 19.03 -1.07
N ILE A 245 -11.21 19.90 -2.05
CA ILE A 245 -11.62 21.29 -1.83
C ILE A 245 -12.82 21.60 -2.72
N GLY A 246 -14.00 21.75 -2.11
CA GLY A 246 -15.26 21.85 -2.85
C GLY A 246 -15.49 20.59 -3.72
N LYS A 247 -15.53 20.77 -5.05
CA LYS A 247 -15.68 19.66 -6.01
C LYS A 247 -14.36 19.19 -6.61
N LYS A 248 -13.24 19.83 -6.25
CA LYS A 248 -11.93 19.57 -6.81
C LYS A 248 -11.13 18.62 -5.91
N GLU A 249 -10.34 17.75 -6.52
CA GLU A 249 -9.45 16.82 -5.84
C GLU A 249 -8.02 17.35 -5.83
N VAL A 250 -7.29 17.04 -4.78
CA VAL A 250 -5.84 17.19 -4.65
C VAL A 250 -5.30 15.80 -4.39
N ASP A 251 -4.36 15.31 -5.20
CA ASP A 251 -3.93 13.94 -5.14
C ASP A 251 -3.46 13.54 -3.75
N PHE A 252 -2.60 14.36 -3.13
CA PHE A 252 -2.12 14.06 -1.79
C PHE A 252 -2.06 15.27 -0.87
N VAL A 253 -2.54 15.06 0.35
CA VAL A 253 -2.25 15.89 1.53
C VAL A 253 -1.33 15.09 2.43
N CYS A 254 -0.12 15.56 2.61
CA CYS A 254 0.95 14.88 3.32
C CYS A 254 1.25 15.59 4.64
N GLU A 255 1.32 14.83 5.73
CA GLU A 255 1.63 15.34 7.06
C GLU A 255 2.78 14.55 7.68
N ARG A 256 3.79 15.24 8.20
CA ARG A 256 4.91 14.66 8.94
C ARG A 256 5.47 15.68 9.92
N GLY A 257 5.63 15.29 11.20
CA GLY A 257 6.23 16.16 12.21
C GLY A 257 5.51 17.49 12.45
N GLY A 258 4.19 17.56 12.18
CA GLY A 258 3.41 18.81 12.29
C GLY A 258 3.44 19.68 11.02
N GLU A 259 4.26 19.35 10.04
CA GLU A 259 4.26 20.01 8.73
C GLU A 259 3.23 19.36 7.78
N ARG A 260 2.62 20.20 6.96
CA ARG A 260 1.68 19.77 5.92
C ARG A 260 2.18 20.22 4.54
N ARG A 261 1.92 19.42 3.51
CA ARG A 261 2.21 19.72 2.10
C ARG A 261 1.09 19.19 1.23
N TYR A 262 0.88 19.83 0.09
CA TYR A 262 -0.06 19.41 -0.93
C TYR A 262 0.70 19.01 -2.19
N LEU A 263 0.39 17.84 -2.74
CA LEU A 263 1.04 17.34 -3.95
C LEU A 263 0.00 17.00 -5.02
N GLN A 264 0.34 17.35 -6.25
CA GLN A 264 -0.38 16.94 -7.45
C GLN A 264 0.59 16.22 -8.38
N VAL A 265 0.20 15.07 -8.88
CA VAL A 265 1.03 14.22 -9.74
C VAL A 265 0.57 14.36 -11.18
N ALA A 266 1.47 14.75 -12.09
CA ALA A 266 1.20 14.81 -13.52
C ALA A 266 2.34 14.18 -14.31
N TYR A 267 1.99 13.33 -15.28
CA TYR A 267 2.98 12.69 -16.17
C TYR A 267 3.52 13.66 -17.21
N LEU A 268 2.64 14.42 -17.83
CA LEU A 268 2.98 15.36 -18.90
C LEU A 268 2.14 16.62 -18.79
N ILE A 269 2.80 17.76 -18.95
CA ILE A 269 2.15 19.07 -18.96
C ILE A 269 2.48 19.74 -20.29
N PRO A 270 1.72 19.42 -21.36
CA PRO A 270 2.05 19.87 -22.71
C PRO A 270 1.78 21.36 -22.92
N ASP A 271 0.87 21.98 -22.14
CA ASP A 271 0.42 23.34 -22.31
C ASP A 271 -0.05 23.96 -20.99
N ASP A 272 -0.21 25.29 -20.99
CA ASP A 272 -0.65 26.08 -19.83
C ASP A 272 -2.08 25.71 -19.39
N LYS A 273 -2.96 25.34 -20.31
CA LYS A 273 -4.32 24.90 -19.97
C LYS A 273 -4.33 23.60 -19.17
N THR A 274 -3.49 22.67 -19.55
CA THR A 274 -3.27 21.43 -18.78
C THR A 274 -2.66 21.74 -17.42
N ARG A 275 -1.68 22.64 -17.38
CA ARG A 275 -1.06 23.11 -16.14
C ARG A 275 -2.10 23.74 -15.20
N GLU A 276 -2.95 24.61 -15.70
CA GLU A 276 -4.00 25.24 -14.89
C GLU A 276 -5.03 24.21 -14.39
N ARG A 277 -5.39 23.23 -15.21
CA ARG A 277 -6.29 22.16 -14.81
C ARG A 277 -5.70 21.30 -13.70
N GLU A 278 -4.44 20.88 -13.81
CA GLU A 278 -3.78 19.97 -12.87
C GLU A 278 -3.38 20.70 -11.57
N PHE A 279 -2.80 21.89 -11.67
CA PHE A 279 -2.27 22.62 -10.52
C PHE A 279 -3.16 23.76 -10.03
N GLY A 280 -4.13 24.21 -10.82
CA GLY A 280 -5.06 25.27 -10.41
C GLY A 280 -5.84 24.95 -9.14
N ASN A 281 -6.05 23.65 -8.86
CA ASN A 281 -6.70 23.19 -7.64
C ASN A 281 -5.86 23.53 -6.39
N LEU A 282 -4.53 23.38 -6.48
CA LEU A 282 -3.62 23.71 -5.40
C LEU A 282 -3.65 25.21 -5.04
N MET A 283 -3.80 26.06 -6.06
CA MET A 283 -3.86 27.53 -5.89
C MET A 283 -5.14 27.99 -5.22
N THR A 284 -6.20 27.18 -5.20
CA THR A 284 -7.45 27.50 -4.51
C THR A 284 -7.44 27.18 -3.02
N ILE A 285 -6.40 26.49 -2.53
CA ILE A 285 -6.25 26.16 -1.12
C ILE A 285 -5.89 27.40 -0.32
N PRO A 286 -6.71 27.84 0.65
CA PRO A 286 -6.57 29.16 1.31
C PRO A 286 -5.57 29.14 2.47
N ASP A 287 -4.48 28.37 2.36
CA ASP A 287 -3.43 28.33 3.36
C ASP A 287 -2.03 28.48 2.73
N ASN A 288 -1.00 28.64 3.58
CA ASN A 288 0.37 28.91 3.17
C ASN A 288 1.27 27.66 3.18
N TYR A 289 0.71 26.47 3.28
CA TYR A 289 1.51 25.26 3.21
C TYR A 289 2.07 25.03 1.80
N PRO A 290 3.24 24.40 1.67
CA PRO A 290 3.85 24.10 0.38
C PRO A 290 2.90 23.34 -0.56
N LYS A 291 2.88 23.75 -1.81
CA LYS A 291 2.08 23.19 -2.90
C LYS A 291 3.02 22.80 -4.03
N GLN A 292 3.05 21.52 -4.39
CA GLN A 292 4.01 20.92 -5.32
C GLN A 292 3.32 20.06 -6.38
#